data_487cf23cc93ff5505404acbdda0982fc
#
_entry.id   487cf23cc93ff5505404acbdda0982fc
#
_cell.length_a   1.000
_cell.length_b   1.000
_cell.length_c   1.000
_cell.angle_alpha   90.00
_cell.angle_beta   90.00
_cell.angle_gamma   90.00
#
_symmetry.space_group_name_H-M   'P 1'
#
loop_
_entity.id
_entity.type
_entity.pdbx_description
1 polymer ?
#
loop_
_entity_poly.entity_id
_entity_poly.type
_entity_poly.pdbx_seq_one_letter_code
_entity_poly.pdbx_strand_id
1 'polypeptide(L)'
;MISRRKRIAFTVITLCFPLTILMLAFEITLRFKQSKAISTESRRILDQEIGWRPRPNLAREGLSKDAINQVSQFRMTQDAHGFRQWGDTTSLKPRILVIGDSYTQADDIDDSKTYYALLAQRMPEAEFWAFGCSGYGTFQQSMIVAQYASEIRPNVVLIQMSSNDLVNNLKELEAATPFASTPGPRPYLMDNGTTEHYFATRHRGLSAYSKLFGSLSDRFEKFVKNSENWVPGENRKIGTELNQESLNQLIKKATIKTATILNSIKTRLGPDTRLIAFYDEDVQPLGQALQQACLDAQIPLIQSIGPKMMKEEGRLGYYHYRTRDLWHWNNDGHKLVADLLETPLRQALELASPDQESTPKAVPPIPPAIARDSKAGDQPR
;
A
#
# COMPACT_ATOMS: atom_id res chain seq x y z
N MET A 1 16.34 -55.67 34.01
CA MET A 1 16.83 -55.03 32.74
C MET A 1 15.74 -54.19 32.10
N ILE A 2 15.99 -52.93 31.83
CA ILE A 2 15.04 -52.04 31.10
C ILE A 2 14.98 -52.49 29.63
N SER A 3 13.78 -52.77 29.11
CA SER A 3 13.63 -53.21 27.73
C SER A 3 14.20 -52.20 26.72
N ARG A 4 14.70 -52.63 25.58
CA ARG A 4 15.26 -51.78 24.52
C ARG A 4 14.29 -50.67 24.11
N ARG A 5 12.98 -50.94 24.04
CA ARG A 5 11.93 -49.95 23.75
C ARG A 5 11.85 -48.85 24.81
N LYS A 6 11.92 -49.18 26.09
CA LYS A 6 11.92 -48.20 27.19
C LYS A 6 13.16 -47.28 27.18
N ARG A 7 14.34 -47.83 26.83
CA ARG A 7 15.57 -47.02 26.67
C ARG A 7 15.46 -46.04 25.51
N ILE A 8 14.94 -46.47 24.36
CA ILE A 8 14.74 -45.60 23.19
C ILE A 8 13.74 -44.49 23.53
N ALA A 9 12.60 -44.84 24.13
CA ALA A 9 11.61 -43.86 24.56
C ALA A 9 12.18 -42.82 25.53
N PHE A 10 12.95 -43.29 26.53
CA PHE A 10 13.61 -42.39 27.50
C PHE A 10 14.61 -41.45 26.82
N THR A 11 15.45 -41.97 25.92
CA THR A 11 16.42 -41.16 25.14
C THR A 11 15.70 -40.12 24.28
N VAL A 12 14.63 -40.50 23.59
CA VAL A 12 13.85 -39.56 22.77
C VAL A 12 13.23 -38.48 23.63
N ILE A 13 12.61 -38.83 24.76
CA ILE A 13 12.02 -37.82 25.68
C ILE A 13 13.09 -36.90 26.24
N THR A 14 14.24 -37.43 26.66
CA THR A 14 15.35 -36.64 27.22
C THR A 14 15.95 -35.66 26.22
N LEU A 15 15.94 -35.97 24.94
CA LEU A 15 16.45 -35.10 23.87
C LEU A 15 15.35 -34.11 23.39
N CYS A 16 14.13 -34.58 23.20
CA CYS A 16 13.07 -33.75 22.65
C CYS A 16 12.54 -32.73 23.66
N PHE A 17 12.47 -33.07 24.96
CA PHE A 17 11.92 -32.18 25.99
C PHE A 17 12.71 -30.87 26.14
N PRO A 18 14.05 -30.85 26.34
CA PRO A 18 14.81 -29.60 26.41
C PRO A 18 14.80 -28.84 25.07
N LEU A 19 14.77 -29.54 23.94
CA LEU A 19 14.66 -28.89 22.64
C LEU A 19 13.32 -28.14 22.48
N THR A 20 12.22 -28.77 22.93
CA THR A 20 10.88 -28.13 22.94
C THR A 20 10.86 -26.90 23.83
N ILE A 21 11.46 -26.96 25.03
CA ILE A 21 11.57 -25.81 25.93
C ILE A 21 12.37 -24.68 25.29
N LEU A 22 13.48 -25.00 24.65
CA LEU A 22 14.32 -24.03 23.95
C LEU A 22 13.57 -23.34 22.82
N MET A 23 12.82 -24.11 22.01
CA MET A 23 12.00 -23.57 20.93
C MET A 23 10.87 -22.65 21.46
N LEU A 24 10.22 -23.03 22.57
CA LEU A 24 9.21 -22.21 23.23
C LEU A 24 9.80 -20.91 23.77
N ALA A 25 10.93 -20.98 24.46
CA ALA A 25 11.63 -19.79 24.98
C ALA A 25 12.04 -18.85 23.84
N PHE A 26 12.52 -19.39 22.73
CA PHE A 26 12.88 -18.59 21.56
C PHE A 26 11.64 -17.97 20.88
N GLU A 27 10.56 -18.71 20.74
CA GLU A 27 9.26 -18.21 20.25
C GLU A 27 8.75 -17.03 21.11
N ILE A 28 8.77 -17.19 22.42
CA ILE A 28 8.37 -16.14 23.36
C ILE A 28 9.27 -14.91 23.21
N THR A 29 10.58 -15.10 23.12
CA THR A 29 11.55 -14.02 22.92
C THR A 29 11.29 -13.26 21.61
N LEU A 30 11.03 -13.97 20.52
CA LEU A 30 10.71 -13.37 19.23
C LEU A 30 9.40 -12.56 19.30
N ARG A 31 8.38 -13.07 19.99
CA ARG A 31 7.10 -12.37 20.18
C ARG A 31 7.28 -11.08 21.01
N PHE A 32 8.05 -11.13 22.10
CA PHE A 32 8.38 -9.95 22.91
C PHE A 32 9.19 -8.92 22.12
N LYS A 33 10.21 -9.35 21.38
CA LYS A 33 11.04 -8.45 20.56
C LYS A 33 10.20 -7.75 19.48
N GLN A 34 9.31 -8.47 18.84
CA GLN A 34 8.41 -7.92 17.82
C GLN A 34 7.36 -6.97 18.44
N SER A 35 6.81 -7.30 19.60
CA SER A 35 5.88 -6.43 20.33
C SER A 35 6.53 -5.10 20.71
N LYS A 36 7.79 -5.12 21.18
CA LYS A 36 8.56 -3.90 21.47
C LYS A 36 8.88 -3.08 20.23
N ALA A 37 9.25 -3.73 19.11
CA ALA A 37 9.55 -3.04 17.86
C ALA A 37 8.30 -2.36 17.26
N ILE A 38 7.12 -2.96 17.42
CA ILE A 38 5.85 -2.39 16.97
C ILE A 38 5.44 -1.17 17.81
N SER A 39 5.83 -1.10 19.10
CA SER A 39 5.31 -0.08 20.02
C SER A 39 6.02 1.27 19.94
N THR A 40 7.29 1.34 19.52
CA THR A 40 8.10 2.57 19.61
C THR A 40 8.52 3.18 18.29
N GLU A 41 8.59 2.41 17.20
CA GLU A 41 9.09 2.89 15.89
C GLU A 41 8.16 2.58 14.72
N SER A 42 6.95 2.10 14.98
CA SER A 42 6.04 1.77 13.88
C SER A 42 5.66 3.01 13.10
N ARG A 43 5.93 3.01 11.80
CA ARG A 43 5.52 4.07 10.85
C ARG A 43 4.01 4.12 10.65
N ARG A 44 3.30 3.11 11.12
CA ARG A 44 1.86 2.90 10.98
C ARG A 44 1.24 2.55 12.32
N ILE A 45 -0.01 2.92 12.49
CA ILE A 45 -0.84 2.53 13.62
C ILE A 45 -2.03 1.72 13.11
N LEU A 46 -2.61 0.90 13.98
CA LEU A 46 -3.86 0.20 13.67
C LEU A 46 -5.02 1.20 13.62
N ASP A 47 -5.94 0.95 12.69
CA ASP A 47 -7.16 1.71 12.50
C ASP A 47 -8.32 0.73 12.35
N GLN A 48 -9.43 0.97 13.05
CA GLN A 48 -10.56 0.03 13.10
C GLN A 48 -11.33 -0.05 11.79
N GLU A 49 -11.36 1.05 11.02
CA GLU A 49 -12.11 1.12 9.77
C GLU A 49 -11.22 0.77 8.58
N ILE A 50 -10.03 1.39 8.50
CA ILE A 50 -9.12 1.27 7.36
C ILE A 50 -8.10 0.15 7.53
N GLY A 51 -8.06 -0.47 8.74
CA GLY A 51 -7.14 -1.54 9.10
C GLY A 51 -5.83 -1.02 9.68
N TRP A 52 -5.16 -0.12 9.02
CA TRP A 52 -3.97 0.62 9.48
C TRP A 52 -3.85 1.94 8.74
N ARG A 53 -3.12 2.87 9.33
CA ARG A 53 -2.86 4.18 8.72
C ARG A 53 -1.44 4.66 9.05
N PRO A 54 -0.91 5.64 8.32
CA PRO A 54 0.33 6.31 8.68
C PRO A 54 0.23 6.87 10.10
N ARG A 55 1.34 6.82 10.85
CA ARG A 55 1.38 7.37 12.22
C ARG A 55 1.31 8.90 12.15
N PRO A 56 0.31 9.54 12.77
CA PRO A 56 0.23 10.99 12.83
C PRO A 56 1.45 11.60 13.53
N ASN A 57 1.83 12.80 13.09
CA ASN A 57 2.95 13.59 13.66
C ASN A 57 4.28 12.82 13.69
N LEU A 58 4.50 11.91 12.75
CA LEU A 58 5.77 11.19 12.62
C LEU A 58 6.81 12.11 11.97
N ALA A 59 8.00 12.17 12.58
CA ALA A 59 9.18 12.74 11.96
C ALA A 59 10.33 11.73 12.05
N ARG A 60 10.99 11.50 10.93
CA ARG A 60 12.14 10.59 10.81
C ARG A 60 13.21 11.24 9.96
N GLU A 61 14.44 11.05 10.36
CA GLU A 61 15.63 11.48 9.62
C GLU A 61 16.60 10.31 9.51
N GLY A 62 17.39 10.28 8.45
CA GLY A 62 18.36 9.22 8.27
C GLY A 62 19.11 9.28 6.96
N LEU A 63 19.84 8.21 6.71
CA LEU A 63 20.51 7.97 5.45
C LEU A 63 19.76 6.88 4.69
N SER A 64 19.37 7.18 3.48
CA SER A 64 18.85 6.22 2.52
C SER A 64 19.97 5.81 1.58
N LYS A 65 20.04 4.52 1.27
CA LYS A 65 20.95 3.96 0.29
C LYS A 65 20.12 3.34 -0.83
N ASP A 66 20.34 3.76 -2.05
CA ASP A 66 19.64 3.22 -3.20
C ASP A 66 20.25 1.92 -3.75
N ALA A 67 19.68 1.38 -4.81
CA ALA A 67 20.11 0.13 -5.41
C ALA A 67 21.49 0.21 -6.08
N ILE A 68 21.91 1.39 -6.51
CA ILE A 68 23.25 1.63 -7.09
C ILE A 68 24.26 2.17 -6.08
N ASN A 69 23.93 2.03 -4.78
CA ASN A 69 24.77 2.40 -3.64
C ASN A 69 24.98 3.91 -3.43
N GLN A 70 24.20 4.78 -4.07
CA GLN A 70 24.19 6.19 -3.71
C GLN A 70 23.55 6.38 -2.34
N VAL A 71 24.14 7.27 -1.55
CA VAL A 71 23.66 7.60 -0.20
C VAL A 71 23.10 9.00 -0.21
N SER A 72 21.90 9.17 0.29
CA SER A 72 21.25 10.46 0.46
C SER A 72 20.68 10.62 1.86
N GLN A 73 20.73 11.83 2.39
CA GLN A 73 19.99 12.17 3.60
C GLN A 73 18.52 12.33 3.26
N PHE A 74 17.66 11.95 4.19
CA PHE A 74 16.24 12.21 4.11
C PHE A 74 15.70 12.70 5.45
N ARG A 75 14.72 13.57 5.37
CA ARG A 75 13.78 13.90 6.42
C ARG A 75 12.39 13.57 5.90
N MET A 76 11.71 12.68 6.58
CA MET A 76 10.36 12.25 6.28
C MET A 76 9.42 12.69 7.40
N THR A 77 8.39 13.42 7.07
CA THR A 77 7.37 13.87 8.03
C THR A 77 5.97 13.40 7.62
N GLN A 78 5.11 13.22 8.62
CA GLN A 78 3.68 13.02 8.46
C GLN A 78 2.97 13.98 9.43
N ASP A 79 1.94 14.63 8.94
CA ASP A 79 1.17 15.61 9.72
C ASP A 79 0.25 14.94 10.76
N ALA A 80 -0.62 15.73 11.38
CA ALA A 80 -1.60 15.25 12.37
C ALA A 80 -2.65 14.29 11.78
N HIS A 81 -2.84 14.28 10.45
CA HIS A 81 -3.76 13.42 9.73
C HIS A 81 -3.05 12.21 9.08
N GLY A 82 -1.72 12.16 9.15
CA GLY A 82 -0.88 11.14 8.52
C GLY A 82 -0.53 11.43 7.05
N PHE A 83 -0.78 12.65 6.57
CA PHE A 83 -0.36 13.08 5.23
C PHE A 83 1.14 13.36 5.19
N ARG A 84 1.76 13.07 4.06
CA ARG A 84 3.13 13.48 3.75
C ARG A 84 3.23 14.94 3.34
N GLN A 85 2.16 15.48 2.77
CA GLN A 85 2.02 16.88 2.42
C GLN A 85 0.59 17.32 2.68
N TRP A 86 0.43 18.40 3.42
CA TRP A 86 -0.84 19.06 3.67
C TRP A 86 -0.80 20.47 3.11
N GLY A 87 -1.66 20.76 2.15
CA GLY A 87 -1.75 22.05 1.49
C GLY A 87 -2.53 23.09 2.33
N ASP A 88 -2.60 24.31 1.83
CA ASP A 88 -3.36 25.37 2.47
C ASP A 88 -4.85 25.31 2.09
N THR A 89 -5.70 24.91 3.04
CA THR A 89 -7.16 24.83 2.85
C THR A 89 -7.83 26.21 2.70
N THR A 90 -7.13 27.30 3.04
CA THR A 90 -7.61 28.68 2.87
C THR A 90 -7.26 29.28 1.51
N SER A 91 -6.34 28.66 0.79
CA SER A 91 -5.92 29.06 -0.55
C SER A 91 -7.06 28.94 -1.56
N LEU A 92 -7.17 29.92 -2.47
CA LEU A 92 -8.09 29.89 -3.60
C LEU A 92 -7.55 29.15 -4.83
N LYS A 93 -6.30 28.67 -4.77
CA LYS A 93 -5.70 27.93 -5.86
C LYS A 93 -6.42 26.59 -6.10
N PRO A 94 -6.39 26.07 -7.33
CA PRO A 94 -6.85 24.71 -7.61
C PRO A 94 -6.12 23.70 -6.72
N ARG A 95 -6.84 22.65 -6.30
CA ARG A 95 -6.39 21.67 -5.31
C ARG A 95 -6.20 20.31 -5.94
N ILE A 96 -5.05 19.71 -5.70
CA ILE A 96 -4.70 18.36 -6.16
C ILE A 96 -4.54 17.47 -4.92
N LEU A 97 -5.35 16.42 -4.85
CA LEU A 97 -5.23 15.38 -3.84
C LEU A 97 -4.57 14.14 -4.45
N VAL A 98 -3.38 13.83 -4.00
CA VAL A 98 -2.61 12.63 -4.40
C VAL A 98 -2.84 11.54 -3.37
N ILE A 99 -3.32 10.39 -3.82
CA ILE A 99 -3.56 9.21 -2.98
C ILE A 99 -2.80 8.02 -3.56
N GLY A 100 -2.17 7.22 -2.70
CA GLY A 100 -1.46 6.03 -3.13
C GLY A 100 -1.06 5.10 -1.99
N ASP A 101 -0.19 4.18 -2.34
CA ASP A 101 0.35 3.17 -1.43
C ASP A 101 1.77 3.51 -0.92
N SER A 102 2.67 2.53 -0.93
CA SER A 102 4.06 2.70 -0.48
C SER A 102 4.88 3.61 -1.38
N TYR A 103 4.58 3.70 -2.66
CA TYR A 103 5.26 4.60 -3.59
C TYR A 103 4.94 6.07 -3.30
N THR A 104 3.70 6.36 -2.89
CA THR A 104 3.29 7.70 -2.44
C THR A 104 3.72 7.96 -0.99
N GLN A 105 3.72 6.95 -0.11
CA GLN A 105 4.27 7.07 1.25
C GLN A 105 5.76 7.42 1.23
N ALA A 106 6.54 6.84 0.34
CA ALA A 106 7.95 7.18 0.07
C ALA A 106 8.80 7.21 1.36
N ASP A 107 8.84 6.10 2.09
CA ASP A 107 9.30 5.98 3.48
C ASP A 107 10.74 6.47 3.75
N ASP A 108 11.65 6.34 2.79
CA ASP A 108 13.07 6.68 2.94
C ASP A 108 13.49 7.77 1.91
N ILE A 109 12.52 8.60 1.50
CA ILE A 109 12.69 9.72 0.58
C ILE A 109 12.45 11.03 1.34
N ASP A 110 13.31 12.01 1.10
CA ASP A 110 13.18 13.36 1.66
C ASP A 110 11.86 14.01 1.24
N ASP A 111 11.22 14.75 2.16
CA ASP A 111 9.94 15.41 1.88
C ASP A 111 9.99 16.26 0.63
N SER A 112 11.09 16.98 0.39
CA SER A 112 11.28 17.86 -0.76
C SER A 112 11.55 17.14 -2.07
N LYS A 113 11.86 15.82 -2.04
CA LYS A 113 12.25 15.02 -3.20
C LYS A 113 11.18 14.03 -3.63
N THR A 114 10.05 14.00 -2.95
CA THR A 114 8.90 13.20 -3.38
C THR A 114 8.31 13.76 -4.68
N TYR A 115 7.73 12.90 -5.53
CA TYR A 115 7.20 13.35 -6.82
C TYR A 115 6.12 14.44 -6.68
N TYR A 116 5.28 14.36 -5.67
CA TYR A 116 4.24 15.38 -5.42
C TYR A 116 4.81 16.69 -4.86
N ALA A 117 5.88 16.66 -4.07
CA ALA A 117 6.56 17.87 -3.64
C ALA A 117 7.30 18.56 -4.81
N LEU A 118 7.92 17.78 -5.69
CA LEU A 118 8.52 18.30 -6.92
C LEU A 118 7.46 18.90 -7.85
N LEU A 119 6.29 18.26 -7.98
CA LEU A 119 5.15 18.82 -8.73
C LEU A 119 4.64 20.11 -8.09
N ALA A 120 4.48 20.16 -6.77
CA ALA A 120 4.08 21.38 -6.07
C ALA A 120 5.04 22.55 -6.27
N GLN A 121 6.36 22.26 -6.32
CA GLN A 121 7.37 23.29 -6.63
C GLN A 121 7.26 23.81 -8.07
N ARG A 122 6.90 22.95 -9.04
CA ARG A 122 6.78 23.30 -10.46
C ARG A 122 5.42 23.89 -10.84
N MET A 123 4.42 23.64 -10.01
CA MET A 123 3.04 24.08 -10.20
C MET A 123 2.59 24.97 -9.02
N PRO A 124 3.26 26.11 -8.79
CA PRO A 124 2.96 26.99 -7.66
C PRO A 124 1.55 27.62 -7.72
N GLU A 125 0.89 27.50 -8.87
CA GLU A 125 -0.52 27.88 -9.07
C GLU A 125 -1.51 26.90 -8.46
N ALA A 126 -1.08 25.71 -8.01
CA ALA A 126 -1.94 24.69 -7.39
C ALA A 126 -1.50 24.37 -5.96
N GLU A 127 -2.43 23.93 -5.13
CA GLU A 127 -2.15 23.37 -3.80
C GLU A 127 -2.18 21.84 -3.85
N PHE A 128 -1.25 21.22 -3.11
CA PHE A 128 -1.10 19.76 -3.12
C PHE A 128 -1.32 19.16 -1.73
N TRP A 129 -2.09 18.09 -1.69
CA TRP A 129 -2.21 17.15 -0.58
C TRP A 129 -1.71 15.80 -1.03
N ALA A 130 -0.91 15.13 -0.21
CA ALA A 130 -0.40 13.81 -0.55
C ALA A 130 -0.52 12.83 0.63
N PHE A 131 -1.30 11.78 0.43
CA PHE A 131 -1.47 10.69 1.38
C PHE A 131 -1.05 9.36 0.74
N GLY A 132 -0.09 8.70 1.34
CA GLY A 132 0.32 7.35 0.96
C GLY A 132 0.44 6.45 2.17
N CYS A 133 0.05 5.18 2.02
CA CYS A 133 0.22 4.20 3.07
C CYS A 133 0.62 2.84 2.51
N SER A 134 1.80 2.37 2.91
CA SER A 134 2.34 1.10 2.44
C SER A 134 1.35 -0.05 2.60
N GLY A 135 1.15 -0.77 1.50
CA GLY A 135 0.28 -1.92 1.41
C GLY A 135 -1.20 -1.59 1.27
N TYR A 136 -1.58 -0.33 1.01
CA TYR A 136 -2.96 -0.02 0.67
C TYR A 136 -3.31 -0.59 -0.70
N GLY A 137 -4.56 -1.05 -0.83
CA GLY A 137 -5.22 -1.26 -2.11
C GLY A 137 -6.16 -0.10 -2.40
N THR A 138 -6.71 -0.07 -3.62
CA THR A 138 -7.60 1.00 -4.07
C THR A 138 -8.82 1.20 -3.15
N PHE A 139 -9.31 0.14 -2.48
CA PHE A 139 -10.42 0.27 -1.54
C PHE A 139 -10.04 1.09 -0.31
N GLN A 140 -8.86 0.87 0.28
CA GLN A 140 -8.38 1.69 1.39
C GLN A 140 -8.11 3.13 0.94
N GLN A 141 -7.57 3.33 -0.27
CA GLN A 141 -7.41 4.65 -0.89
C GLN A 141 -8.77 5.37 -1.02
N SER A 142 -9.83 4.65 -1.43
CA SER A 142 -11.19 5.19 -1.52
C SER A 142 -11.75 5.66 -0.17
N MET A 143 -11.38 4.99 0.91
CA MET A 143 -11.78 5.37 2.27
C MET A 143 -11.11 6.68 2.71
N ILE A 144 -9.84 6.89 2.33
CA ILE A 144 -9.14 8.15 2.57
C ILE A 144 -9.78 9.30 1.77
N VAL A 145 -10.10 9.07 0.49
CA VAL A 145 -10.86 10.06 -0.30
C VAL A 145 -12.20 10.37 0.37
N ALA A 146 -12.92 9.35 0.85
CA ALA A 146 -14.19 9.53 1.55
C ALA A 146 -14.05 10.37 2.82
N GLN A 147 -12.95 10.23 3.54
CA GLN A 147 -12.70 10.95 4.80
C GLN A 147 -12.35 12.41 4.58
N TYR A 148 -11.54 12.74 3.55
CA TYR A 148 -10.92 14.06 3.43
C TYR A 148 -11.40 14.88 2.23
N ALA A 149 -12.11 14.30 1.24
CA ALA A 149 -12.51 15.06 0.05
C ALA A 149 -13.40 16.26 0.35
N SER A 150 -14.29 16.18 1.35
CA SER A 150 -15.16 17.29 1.73
C SER A 150 -14.41 18.46 2.37
N GLU A 151 -13.35 18.21 3.10
CA GLU A 151 -12.48 19.21 3.71
C GLU A 151 -11.54 19.82 2.67
N ILE A 152 -10.84 18.98 1.89
CA ILE A 152 -9.86 19.41 0.90
C ILE A 152 -10.56 20.05 -0.31
N ARG A 153 -11.70 19.54 -0.74
CA ARG A 153 -12.43 19.95 -1.95
C ARG A 153 -11.52 20.00 -3.18
N PRO A 154 -10.94 18.86 -3.56
CA PRO A 154 -9.97 18.81 -4.65
C PRO A 154 -10.62 19.08 -6.01
N ASN A 155 -9.94 19.82 -6.89
CA ASN A 155 -10.27 19.92 -8.30
C ASN A 155 -9.82 18.68 -9.07
N VAL A 156 -8.70 18.10 -8.64
CA VAL A 156 -8.14 16.87 -9.20
C VAL A 156 -7.80 15.88 -8.08
N VAL A 157 -8.23 14.64 -8.22
CA VAL A 157 -7.73 13.51 -7.42
C VAL A 157 -6.85 12.66 -8.32
N LEU A 158 -5.59 12.49 -7.94
CA LEU A 158 -4.62 11.65 -8.61
C LEU A 158 -4.42 10.37 -7.78
N ILE A 159 -4.80 9.22 -8.35
CA ILE A 159 -4.59 7.92 -7.71
C ILE A 159 -3.33 7.28 -8.28
N GLN A 160 -2.34 7.04 -7.43
CA GLN A 160 -1.23 6.16 -7.75
C GLN A 160 -1.67 4.72 -7.56
N MET A 161 -1.54 3.93 -8.60
CA MET A 161 -1.88 2.51 -8.63
C MET A 161 -0.63 1.67 -8.91
N SER A 162 -0.54 0.53 -8.25
CA SER A 162 0.48 -0.49 -8.49
C SER A 162 -0.15 -1.88 -8.63
N SER A 163 0.63 -2.87 -8.99
CA SER A 163 0.15 -4.24 -9.19
C SER A 163 -0.53 -4.83 -7.94
N ASN A 164 -0.12 -4.41 -6.76
CA ASN A 164 -0.73 -4.85 -5.51
C ASN A 164 -2.14 -4.30 -5.28
N ASP A 165 -2.52 -3.17 -5.90
CA ASP A 165 -3.88 -2.63 -5.77
C ASP A 165 -4.94 -3.64 -6.20
N LEU A 166 -4.72 -4.26 -7.36
CA LEU A 166 -5.63 -5.29 -7.87
C LEU A 166 -5.72 -6.49 -6.91
N VAL A 167 -4.55 -6.94 -6.43
CA VAL A 167 -4.45 -8.07 -5.49
C VAL A 167 -5.16 -7.74 -4.18
N ASN A 168 -4.92 -6.56 -3.65
CA ASN A 168 -5.41 -6.11 -2.34
C ASN A 168 -6.91 -5.74 -2.34
N ASN A 169 -7.54 -5.62 -3.50
CA ASN A 169 -8.97 -5.37 -3.63
C ASN A 169 -9.82 -6.65 -3.57
N LEU A 170 -9.20 -7.84 -3.69
CA LEU A 170 -9.90 -9.13 -3.67
C LEU A 170 -9.24 -10.10 -2.68
N LYS A 171 -9.97 -10.45 -1.61
CA LYS A 171 -9.48 -11.32 -0.52
C LYS A 171 -8.91 -12.65 -1.03
N GLU A 172 -9.61 -13.29 -1.95
CA GLU A 172 -9.24 -14.59 -2.51
C GLU A 172 -7.93 -14.51 -3.31
N LEU A 173 -7.74 -13.41 -4.06
CA LEU A 173 -6.51 -13.19 -4.83
C LEU A 173 -5.34 -12.86 -3.91
N GLU A 174 -5.54 -12.00 -2.89
CA GLU A 174 -4.49 -11.71 -1.91
C GLU A 174 -4.09 -12.96 -1.12
N ALA A 175 -5.06 -13.78 -0.68
CA ALA A 175 -4.77 -15.04 0.02
C ALA A 175 -3.99 -16.05 -0.85
N ALA A 176 -4.13 -15.96 -2.17
CA ALA A 176 -3.43 -16.83 -3.11
C ALA A 176 -2.03 -16.33 -3.48
N THR A 177 -1.66 -15.11 -3.08
CA THR A 177 -0.35 -14.53 -3.43
C THR A 177 0.63 -14.58 -2.26
N PRO A 178 1.95 -14.62 -2.53
CA PRO A 178 2.97 -14.59 -1.47
C PRO A 178 3.13 -13.22 -0.82
N PHE A 179 2.43 -12.18 -1.30
CA PHE A 179 2.52 -10.81 -0.79
C PHE A 179 1.58 -10.52 0.37
N ALA A 180 0.81 -11.51 0.82
CA ALA A 180 -0.17 -11.40 1.87
C ALA A 180 0.47 -11.18 3.26
N SER A 181 0.99 -9.99 3.52
CA SER A 181 1.47 -9.59 4.85
C SER A 181 0.96 -8.20 5.16
N THR A 182 -0.07 -8.12 5.99
CA THR A 182 -0.67 -6.86 6.39
C THR A 182 -0.34 -6.50 7.83
N PRO A 183 -0.11 -5.21 8.15
CA PRO A 183 0.13 -4.77 9.52
C PRO A 183 -1.10 -4.94 10.43
N GLY A 184 -2.28 -4.93 9.83
CA GLY A 184 -3.58 -5.05 10.48
C GLY A 184 -4.59 -5.77 9.59
N PRO A 185 -5.84 -5.92 10.04
CA PRO A 185 -6.91 -6.50 9.25
C PRO A 185 -7.23 -5.56 8.08
N ARG A 186 -7.10 -6.05 6.83
CA ARG A 186 -7.46 -5.30 5.63
C ARG A 186 -8.99 -5.26 5.46
N PRO A 187 -9.58 -4.09 5.19
CA PRO A 187 -10.98 -4.00 4.74
C PRO A 187 -11.10 -4.45 3.29
N TYR A 188 -12.14 -5.20 2.99
CA TYR A 188 -12.55 -5.58 1.62
C TYR A 188 -13.98 -5.18 1.38
N LEU A 189 -14.24 -4.61 0.19
CA LEU A 189 -15.59 -4.37 -0.28
C LEU A 189 -16.21 -5.71 -0.73
N MET A 190 -17.25 -6.15 -0.05
CA MET A 190 -17.97 -7.37 -0.41
C MET A 190 -18.97 -7.11 -1.54
N ASP A 191 -19.47 -8.18 -2.17
CA ASP A 191 -20.39 -8.05 -3.32
C ASP A 191 -21.78 -7.49 -2.92
N ASN A 192 -22.14 -7.64 -1.64
CA ASN A 192 -23.35 -7.05 -1.06
C ASN A 192 -23.18 -5.57 -0.63
N GLY A 193 -22.03 -4.96 -0.92
CA GLY A 193 -21.70 -3.58 -0.56
C GLY A 193 -21.22 -3.36 0.88
N THR A 194 -21.15 -4.41 1.70
CA THR A 194 -20.60 -4.31 3.07
C THR A 194 -19.08 -4.34 3.06
N THR A 195 -18.47 -3.88 4.17
CA THR A 195 -17.04 -3.99 4.40
C THR A 195 -16.76 -5.11 5.40
N GLU A 196 -15.87 -6.02 5.04
CA GLU A 196 -15.37 -7.04 5.94
C GLU A 196 -13.85 -6.91 6.11
N HIS A 197 -13.36 -7.26 7.32
CA HIS A 197 -11.95 -7.13 7.66
C HIS A 197 -11.29 -8.50 7.80
N TYR A 198 -10.18 -8.72 7.08
CA TYR A 198 -9.42 -9.95 7.13
C TYR A 198 -7.92 -9.70 7.35
N PHE A 199 -7.31 -10.56 8.15
CA PHE A 199 -5.87 -10.65 8.24
C PHE A 199 -5.34 -11.54 7.10
N ALA A 200 -4.64 -10.95 6.16
CA ALA A 200 -3.87 -11.71 5.22
C ALA A 200 -2.52 -12.09 5.86
N THR A 201 -2.21 -13.38 5.91
CA THR A 201 -0.93 -13.86 6.42
C THR A 201 -0.16 -14.54 5.30
N ARG A 202 1.09 -14.14 5.13
CA ARG A 202 2.03 -14.76 4.18
C ARG A 202 2.37 -16.20 4.57
N HIS A 203 2.33 -16.49 5.86
CA HIS A 203 2.74 -17.77 6.38
C HIS A 203 1.58 -18.75 6.39
N ARG A 204 1.82 -19.98 5.89
CA ARG A 204 0.86 -21.07 5.88
C ARG A 204 1.33 -22.20 6.81
N GLY A 205 0.40 -23.04 7.26
CA GLY A 205 0.73 -24.16 8.15
C GLY A 205 1.39 -23.70 9.44
N LEU A 206 2.43 -24.39 9.90
CA LEU A 206 3.13 -24.09 11.17
C LEU A 206 3.75 -22.68 11.19
N SER A 207 4.19 -22.16 10.05
CA SER A 207 4.77 -20.81 9.97
C SER A 207 3.75 -19.69 10.23
N ALA A 208 2.46 -19.93 10.03
CA ALA A 208 1.40 -18.96 10.35
C ALA A 208 1.18 -18.82 11.87
N TYR A 209 1.44 -19.87 12.63
CA TYR A 209 1.20 -19.91 14.08
C TYR A 209 2.45 -19.69 14.92
N SER A 210 3.64 -19.85 14.35
CA SER A 210 4.92 -19.73 15.05
C SER A 210 5.82 -18.69 14.40
N LYS A 211 6.29 -17.73 15.21
CA LYS A 211 7.24 -16.70 14.78
C LYS A 211 8.61 -17.29 14.45
N LEU A 212 8.99 -18.36 15.14
CA LEU A 212 10.22 -19.09 14.86
C LEU A 212 10.16 -19.72 13.46
N PHE A 213 9.10 -20.47 13.16
CA PHE A 213 8.95 -21.09 11.85
C PHE A 213 8.76 -20.05 10.73
N GLY A 214 8.05 -18.95 10.99
CA GLY A 214 7.94 -17.82 10.08
C GLY A 214 9.30 -17.20 9.76
N SER A 215 10.11 -16.92 10.78
CA SER A 215 11.46 -16.35 10.62
C SER A 215 12.42 -17.31 9.88
N LEU A 216 12.33 -18.60 10.12
CA LEU A 216 13.11 -19.60 9.40
C LEU A 216 12.70 -19.69 7.93
N SER A 217 11.39 -19.67 7.66
CA SER A 217 10.84 -19.64 6.31
C SER A 217 11.32 -18.41 5.53
N ASP A 218 11.28 -17.22 6.14
CA ASP A 218 11.76 -15.97 5.51
C ASP A 218 13.28 -16.02 5.22
N ARG A 219 14.07 -16.59 6.13
CA ARG A 219 15.52 -16.73 5.93
C ARG A 219 15.84 -17.75 4.83
N PHE A 220 15.10 -18.84 4.80
CA PHE A 220 15.27 -19.87 3.76
C PHE A 220 14.89 -19.29 2.39
N GLU A 221 13.78 -18.57 2.29
CA GLU A 221 13.38 -17.90 1.06
C GLU A 221 14.42 -16.86 0.59
N LYS A 222 14.96 -16.07 1.52
CA LYS A 222 16.07 -15.14 1.20
C LYS A 222 17.33 -15.87 0.75
N PHE A 223 17.66 -17.00 1.37
CA PHE A 223 18.80 -17.82 0.96
C PHE A 223 18.62 -18.39 -0.45
N VAL A 224 17.43 -18.92 -0.77
CA VAL A 224 17.09 -19.42 -2.11
C VAL A 224 17.15 -18.28 -3.14
N LYS A 225 16.56 -17.14 -2.84
CA LYS A 225 16.62 -15.96 -3.74
C LYS A 225 18.04 -15.43 -3.97
N ASN A 226 18.93 -15.57 -3.01
CA ASN A 226 20.33 -15.15 -3.15
C ASN A 226 21.22 -16.20 -3.85
N SER A 227 20.80 -17.47 -3.89
CA SER A 227 21.56 -18.56 -4.49
C SER A 227 21.26 -18.79 -5.99
N GLU A 228 20.10 -18.35 -6.45
CA GLU A 228 19.76 -18.34 -7.86
C GLU A 228 20.21 -16.99 -8.44
N ASN A 229 20.67 -16.97 -9.71
CA ASN A 229 20.91 -15.73 -10.47
C ASN A 229 19.57 -15.00 -10.65
N TRP A 230 19.12 -14.36 -9.58
CA TRP A 230 17.84 -13.68 -9.53
C TRP A 230 17.92 -12.42 -10.38
N VAL A 231 17.25 -12.43 -11.51
CA VAL A 231 17.07 -11.26 -12.37
C VAL A 231 15.77 -10.59 -11.95
N PRO A 232 15.84 -9.37 -11.39
CA PRO A 232 14.63 -8.63 -11.06
C PRO A 232 13.82 -8.35 -12.32
N GLY A 233 12.53 -8.63 -12.27
CA GLY A 233 11.61 -8.45 -13.39
C GLY A 233 11.13 -9.76 -14.04
N GLU A 234 11.97 -10.78 -14.22
CA GLU A 234 11.53 -12.07 -14.77
C GLU A 234 10.68 -12.90 -13.77
N ASN A 235 10.88 -12.74 -12.48
CA ASN A 235 10.18 -13.48 -11.42
C ASN A 235 9.08 -12.70 -10.70
N ARG A 236 8.62 -11.58 -11.25
CA ARG A 236 7.38 -10.92 -10.79
C ARG A 236 6.12 -11.70 -11.15
N LYS A 237 6.25 -12.98 -11.48
CA LYS A 237 5.10 -13.86 -11.63
C LYS A 237 4.39 -13.93 -10.28
N ILE A 238 3.07 -13.78 -10.32
CA ILE A 238 2.23 -14.04 -9.15
C ILE A 238 2.49 -15.50 -8.78
N GLY A 239 3.37 -15.72 -7.81
CA GLY A 239 3.63 -17.06 -7.26
C GLY A 239 2.38 -17.49 -6.52
N THR A 240 1.51 -18.24 -7.17
CA THR A 240 0.30 -18.79 -6.57
C THR A 240 0.35 -20.30 -6.71
N GLU A 241 -0.23 -21.00 -5.74
CA GLU A 241 -0.48 -22.45 -5.85
C GLU A 241 -1.67 -22.75 -6.79
N LEU A 242 -2.28 -21.71 -7.34
CA LEU A 242 -3.43 -21.81 -8.24
C LEU A 242 -2.97 -22.23 -9.66
N ASN A 243 -3.79 -23.03 -10.32
CA ASN A 243 -3.63 -23.21 -11.74
C ASN A 243 -3.96 -21.91 -12.50
N GLN A 244 -3.47 -21.79 -13.74
CA GLN A 244 -3.59 -20.57 -14.54
C GLN A 244 -5.05 -20.14 -14.76
N GLU A 245 -5.96 -21.08 -14.92
CA GLU A 245 -7.40 -20.79 -15.14
C GLU A 245 -8.02 -20.13 -13.89
N SER A 246 -7.79 -20.73 -12.71
CA SER A 246 -8.27 -20.18 -11.44
C SER A 246 -7.67 -18.80 -11.16
N LEU A 247 -6.38 -18.59 -11.46
CA LEU A 247 -5.74 -17.29 -11.34
C LEU A 247 -6.38 -16.26 -12.26
N ASN A 248 -6.62 -16.59 -13.52
CA ASN A 248 -7.27 -15.69 -14.50
C ASN A 248 -8.69 -15.31 -14.05
N GLN A 249 -9.44 -16.24 -13.48
CA GLN A 249 -10.78 -15.97 -12.94
C GLN A 249 -10.71 -14.98 -11.75
N LEU A 250 -9.75 -15.15 -10.85
CA LEU A 250 -9.55 -14.22 -9.72
C LEU A 250 -9.11 -12.84 -10.19
N ILE A 251 -8.21 -12.75 -11.16
CA ILE A 251 -7.79 -11.48 -11.77
C ILE A 251 -8.99 -10.77 -12.38
N LYS A 252 -9.84 -11.49 -13.14
CA LYS A 252 -11.07 -10.91 -13.70
C LYS A 252 -12.01 -10.38 -12.61
N LYS A 253 -12.22 -11.13 -11.52
CA LYS A 253 -13.04 -10.66 -10.38
C LYS A 253 -12.44 -9.42 -9.74
N ALA A 254 -11.12 -9.41 -9.54
CA ALA A 254 -10.40 -8.27 -8.97
C ALA A 254 -10.50 -7.02 -9.86
N THR A 255 -10.44 -7.19 -11.19
CA THR A 255 -10.65 -6.11 -12.17
C THR A 255 -12.03 -5.47 -12.01
N ILE A 256 -13.09 -6.28 -11.99
CA ILE A 256 -14.46 -5.79 -11.79
C ILE A 256 -14.60 -5.09 -10.44
N LYS A 257 -14.04 -5.66 -9.37
CA LYS A 257 -14.06 -5.07 -8.03
C LYS A 257 -13.34 -3.72 -8.01
N THR A 258 -12.16 -3.64 -8.63
CA THR A 258 -11.39 -2.39 -8.73
C THR A 258 -12.16 -1.33 -9.52
N ALA A 259 -12.78 -1.68 -10.64
CA ALA A 259 -13.64 -0.76 -11.40
C ALA A 259 -14.83 -0.25 -10.56
N THR A 260 -15.46 -1.14 -9.78
CA THR A 260 -16.54 -0.76 -8.85
C THR A 260 -16.06 0.24 -7.80
N ILE A 261 -14.88 0.03 -7.21
CA ILE A 261 -14.29 0.93 -6.24
C ILE A 261 -13.97 2.29 -6.87
N LEU A 262 -13.35 2.31 -8.04
CA LEU A 262 -13.04 3.53 -8.79
C LEU A 262 -14.30 4.33 -9.14
N ASN A 263 -15.36 3.66 -9.58
CA ASN A 263 -16.65 4.30 -9.81
C ASN A 263 -17.25 4.89 -8.53
N SER A 264 -17.10 4.23 -7.39
CA SER A 264 -17.57 4.77 -6.10
C SER A 264 -16.82 6.04 -5.71
N ILE A 265 -15.50 6.11 -5.95
CA ILE A 265 -14.70 7.33 -5.76
C ILE A 265 -15.23 8.44 -6.66
N LYS A 266 -15.37 8.18 -7.97
CA LYS A 266 -15.86 9.15 -8.95
C LYS A 266 -17.23 9.70 -8.59
N THR A 267 -18.16 8.84 -8.20
CA THR A 267 -19.52 9.22 -7.78
C THR A 267 -19.48 10.11 -6.54
N ARG A 268 -18.63 9.79 -5.57
CA ARG A 268 -18.48 10.57 -4.33
C ARG A 268 -17.89 11.96 -4.56
N LEU A 269 -16.92 12.05 -5.46
CA LEU A 269 -16.27 13.32 -5.79
C LEU A 269 -17.20 14.26 -6.57
N GLY A 270 -18.16 13.72 -7.31
CA GLY A 270 -19.05 14.52 -8.14
C GLY A 270 -18.42 14.98 -9.46
N PRO A 271 -19.19 15.74 -10.27
CA PRO A 271 -18.78 16.13 -11.61
C PRO A 271 -17.68 17.20 -11.66
N ASP A 272 -17.56 17.99 -10.60
CA ASP A 272 -16.63 19.14 -10.54
C ASP A 272 -15.18 18.72 -10.19
N THR A 273 -14.99 17.48 -9.78
CA THR A 273 -13.67 16.92 -9.45
C THR A 273 -13.23 15.93 -10.49
N ARG A 274 -12.04 16.12 -11.06
CA ARG A 274 -11.44 15.18 -11.99
C ARG A 274 -10.72 14.07 -11.23
N LEU A 275 -11.13 12.84 -11.50
CA LEU A 275 -10.43 11.65 -11.03
C LEU A 275 -9.56 11.12 -12.15
N ILE A 276 -8.25 11.05 -11.93
CA ILE A 276 -7.26 10.47 -12.84
C ILE A 276 -6.40 9.46 -12.08
N ALA A 277 -5.87 8.49 -12.79
CA ALA A 277 -4.97 7.49 -12.22
C ALA A 277 -3.65 7.43 -12.99
N PHE A 278 -2.60 6.96 -12.36
CA PHE A 278 -1.40 6.52 -13.04
C PHE A 278 -0.94 5.17 -12.50
N TYR A 279 -0.30 4.40 -13.38
CA TYR A 279 0.23 3.09 -13.05
C TYR A 279 1.76 3.15 -13.07
N ASP A 280 2.37 2.72 -11.98
CA ASP A 280 3.80 2.89 -11.69
C ASP A 280 4.67 1.73 -12.17
N GLU A 281 4.07 0.62 -12.55
CA GLU A 281 4.76 -0.60 -12.93
C GLU A 281 4.24 -1.12 -14.28
N ASP A 282 4.93 -2.11 -14.83
CA ASP A 282 4.46 -2.90 -15.98
C ASP A 282 4.55 -4.39 -15.65
N VAL A 283 3.75 -4.83 -14.68
CA VAL A 283 3.68 -6.23 -14.25
C VAL A 283 2.49 -6.90 -14.91
N GLN A 284 2.74 -7.76 -15.89
CA GLN A 284 1.69 -8.51 -16.56
C GLN A 284 1.33 -9.80 -15.82
N PRO A 285 0.05 -10.22 -15.79
CA PRO A 285 -1.13 -9.60 -16.44
C PRO A 285 -1.83 -8.52 -15.61
N LEU A 286 -1.28 -8.12 -14.45
CA LEU A 286 -1.95 -7.20 -13.52
C LEU A 286 -2.08 -5.78 -14.09
N GLY A 287 -1.08 -5.31 -14.84
CA GLY A 287 -1.11 -4.01 -15.51
C GLY A 287 -2.26 -3.90 -16.51
N GLN A 288 -2.48 -4.93 -17.34
CA GLN A 288 -3.62 -4.98 -18.26
C GLN A 288 -4.96 -5.00 -17.51
N ALA A 289 -5.03 -5.72 -16.39
CA ALA A 289 -6.23 -5.80 -15.57
C ALA A 289 -6.57 -4.45 -14.90
N LEU A 290 -5.56 -3.71 -14.42
CA LEU A 290 -5.74 -2.35 -13.89
C LEU A 290 -6.16 -1.37 -14.98
N GLN A 291 -5.54 -1.45 -16.16
CA GLN A 291 -5.96 -0.67 -17.32
C GLN A 291 -7.43 -0.93 -17.67
N GLN A 292 -7.85 -2.19 -17.71
CA GLN A 292 -9.25 -2.55 -17.96
C GLN A 292 -10.18 -2.00 -16.88
N ALA A 293 -9.80 -2.08 -15.60
CA ALA A 293 -10.59 -1.51 -14.50
C ALA A 293 -10.78 0.01 -14.64
N CYS A 294 -9.74 0.74 -15.05
CA CYS A 294 -9.84 2.17 -15.33
C CYS A 294 -10.72 2.47 -16.53
N LEU A 295 -10.64 1.67 -17.61
CA LEU A 295 -11.50 1.79 -18.78
C LEU A 295 -12.97 1.55 -18.42
N ASP A 296 -13.27 0.49 -17.68
CA ASP A 296 -14.62 0.14 -17.23
C ASP A 296 -15.21 1.23 -16.30
N ALA A 297 -14.38 1.88 -15.50
CA ALA A 297 -14.76 3.01 -14.66
C ALA A 297 -14.74 4.35 -15.39
N GLN A 298 -14.30 4.40 -16.65
CA GLN A 298 -14.14 5.62 -17.44
C GLN A 298 -13.25 6.65 -16.72
N ILE A 299 -12.11 6.20 -16.20
CA ILE A 299 -11.12 7.01 -15.52
C ILE A 299 -9.88 7.10 -16.41
N PRO A 300 -9.40 8.31 -16.74
CA PRO A 300 -8.16 8.48 -17.48
C PRO A 300 -6.98 7.85 -16.71
N LEU A 301 -6.23 6.97 -17.40
CA LEU A 301 -5.04 6.32 -16.87
C LEU A 301 -3.80 6.79 -17.60
N ILE A 302 -2.86 7.37 -16.86
CA ILE A 302 -1.53 7.72 -17.36
C ILE A 302 -0.67 6.46 -17.35
N GLN A 303 -0.47 5.85 -18.50
CA GLN A 303 0.22 4.56 -18.65
C GLN A 303 1.72 4.68 -18.89
N SER A 304 2.23 5.88 -19.11
CA SER A 304 3.61 6.09 -19.56
C SER A 304 4.67 5.93 -18.45
N ILE A 305 4.27 5.87 -17.17
CA ILE A 305 5.21 5.88 -16.04
C ILE A 305 6.03 4.59 -16.00
N GLY A 306 5.39 3.44 -15.81
CA GLY A 306 6.07 2.14 -15.73
C GLY A 306 6.91 1.82 -16.97
N PRO A 307 6.33 1.83 -18.19
CA PRO A 307 7.06 1.54 -19.42
C PRO A 307 8.22 2.52 -19.67
N LYS A 308 8.04 3.80 -19.35
CA LYS A 308 9.10 4.80 -19.50
C LYS A 308 10.24 4.56 -18.53
N MET A 309 9.93 4.28 -17.27
CA MET A 309 10.92 3.95 -16.25
C MET A 309 11.72 2.71 -16.64
N MET A 310 11.06 1.64 -17.07
CA MET A 310 11.72 0.42 -17.55
C MET A 310 12.63 0.67 -18.75
N LYS A 311 12.21 1.51 -19.70
CA LYS A 311 13.03 1.89 -20.86
C LYS A 311 14.28 2.65 -20.43
N GLU A 312 14.16 3.59 -19.51
CA GLU A 312 15.32 4.34 -19.01
C GLU A 312 16.23 3.45 -18.14
N GLU A 313 15.68 2.54 -17.34
CA GLU A 313 16.45 1.55 -16.59
C GLU A 313 17.23 0.62 -17.53
N GLY A 314 16.66 0.22 -18.67
CA GLY A 314 17.38 -0.54 -19.71
C GLY A 314 18.57 0.23 -20.30
N ARG A 315 18.51 1.56 -20.34
CA ARG A 315 19.57 2.44 -20.85
C ARG A 315 20.65 2.78 -19.82
N LEU A 316 20.24 3.02 -18.54
CA LEU A 316 21.10 3.52 -17.47
C LEU A 316 21.61 2.44 -16.53
N GLY A 317 21.03 1.25 -16.58
CA GLY A 317 21.23 0.16 -15.64
C GLY A 317 19.95 -0.12 -14.84
N TYR A 318 19.67 -1.37 -14.63
CA TYR A 318 18.37 -1.88 -14.20
C TYR A 318 17.84 -1.29 -12.88
N TYR A 319 18.69 -0.74 -12.03
CA TYR A 319 18.31 -0.25 -10.71
C TYR A 319 18.49 1.24 -10.50
N HIS A 320 18.69 1.99 -11.57
CA HIS A 320 19.01 3.41 -11.49
C HIS A 320 17.96 4.22 -10.71
N TYR A 321 16.69 3.85 -10.85
CA TYR A 321 15.57 4.56 -10.24
C TYR A 321 15.03 3.91 -8.96
N ARG A 322 15.73 2.91 -8.40
CA ARG A 322 15.21 2.10 -7.29
C ARG A 322 15.93 2.33 -5.98
N THR A 323 15.18 2.21 -4.90
CA THR A 323 15.75 2.07 -3.55
C THR A 323 16.41 0.70 -3.38
N ARG A 324 17.08 0.48 -2.26
CA ARG A 324 17.79 -0.77 -1.96
C ARG A 324 16.91 -2.03 -1.96
N ASP A 325 15.62 -1.88 -1.77
CA ASP A 325 14.67 -2.99 -1.84
C ASP A 325 14.35 -3.43 -3.27
N LEU A 326 14.84 -2.71 -4.26
CA LEU A 326 14.69 -2.95 -5.70
C LEU A 326 13.24 -2.77 -6.22
N TRP A 327 12.35 -2.24 -5.38
CA TRP A 327 10.94 -2.07 -5.72
C TRP A 327 10.56 -0.59 -5.80
N HIS A 328 10.76 0.14 -4.71
CA HIS A 328 10.33 1.53 -4.59
C HIS A 328 11.28 2.47 -5.33
N TRP A 329 10.78 3.65 -5.65
CA TRP A 329 11.58 4.68 -6.33
C TRP A 329 12.56 5.34 -5.36
N ASN A 330 13.77 5.58 -5.84
CA ASN A 330 14.72 6.48 -5.21
C ASN A 330 14.44 7.95 -5.62
N ASN A 331 15.32 8.89 -5.25
CA ASN A 331 15.14 10.30 -5.59
C ASN A 331 15.00 10.56 -7.10
N ASP A 332 15.78 9.85 -7.93
CA ASP A 332 15.72 9.99 -9.38
C ASP A 332 14.47 9.38 -9.97
N GLY A 333 13.97 8.28 -9.36
CA GLY A 333 12.68 7.69 -9.71
C GLY A 333 11.53 8.65 -9.43
N HIS A 334 11.49 9.28 -8.26
CA HIS A 334 10.51 10.30 -7.94
C HIS A 334 10.58 11.51 -8.88
N LYS A 335 11.79 11.94 -9.24
CA LYS A 335 11.96 13.02 -10.20
C LYS A 335 11.40 12.64 -11.58
N LEU A 336 11.70 11.46 -12.10
CA LEU A 336 11.16 10.96 -13.36
C LEU A 336 9.62 10.92 -13.34
N VAL A 337 9.03 10.43 -12.24
CA VAL A 337 7.58 10.39 -12.08
C VAL A 337 6.99 11.80 -12.10
N ALA A 338 7.60 12.77 -11.43
CA ALA A 338 7.18 14.17 -11.48
C ALA A 338 7.26 14.73 -12.91
N ASP A 339 8.37 14.45 -13.65
CA ASP A 339 8.57 14.88 -15.02
C ASP A 339 7.46 14.36 -15.97
N LEU A 340 6.97 13.13 -15.72
CA LEU A 340 5.94 12.50 -16.54
C LEU A 340 4.51 12.92 -16.17
N LEU A 341 4.27 13.31 -14.92
CA LEU A 341 2.95 13.66 -14.42
C LEU A 341 2.61 15.15 -14.60
N GLU A 342 3.59 16.04 -14.73
CA GLU A 342 3.37 17.49 -14.76
C GLU A 342 2.39 17.90 -15.86
N THR A 343 2.65 17.54 -17.12
CA THR A 343 1.79 17.90 -18.25
C THR A 343 0.36 17.33 -18.12
N PRO A 344 0.16 16.03 -17.82
CA PRO A 344 -1.17 15.50 -17.59
C PRO A 344 -1.94 16.19 -16.45
N LEU A 345 -1.25 16.58 -15.36
CA LEU A 345 -1.91 17.27 -14.25
C LEU A 345 -2.32 18.71 -14.61
N ARG A 346 -1.49 19.45 -15.34
CA ARG A 346 -1.85 20.78 -15.86
C ARG A 346 -3.09 20.70 -16.76
N GLN A 347 -3.12 19.74 -17.68
CA GLN A 347 -4.29 19.50 -18.53
C GLN A 347 -5.54 19.12 -17.72
N ALA A 348 -5.38 18.31 -16.67
CA ALA A 348 -6.50 17.95 -15.80
C ALA A 348 -7.04 19.16 -15.03
N LEU A 349 -6.19 20.07 -14.59
CA LEU A 349 -6.59 21.31 -13.93
C LEU A 349 -7.31 22.28 -14.88
N GLU A 350 -6.81 22.48 -16.09
CA GLU A 350 -7.44 23.30 -17.13
C GLU A 350 -8.85 22.81 -17.43
N LEU A 351 -9.04 21.49 -17.55
CA LEU A 351 -10.33 20.88 -17.77
C LEU A 351 -11.26 20.88 -16.54
N ALA A 352 -10.69 21.02 -15.32
CA ALA A 352 -11.45 21.10 -14.09
C ALA A 352 -11.89 22.54 -13.74
N SER A 353 -11.44 23.54 -14.51
CA SER A 353 -11.72 24.97 -14.30
C SER A 353 -12.58 25.57 -15.42
N PRO A 354 -13.82 25.12 -15.65
CA PRO A 354 -14.76 25.91 -16.40
C PRO A 354 -15.40 26.92 -15.45
N ASP A 355 -15.07 28.20 -15.65
CA ASP A 355 -15.73 29.37 -15.07
C ASP A 355 -16.11 29.29 -13.58
N GLN A 356 -15.18 29.65 -12.70
CA GLN A 356 -15.48 29.90 -11.29
C GLN A 356 -16.31 31.20 -11.09
N GLU A 357 -17.45 31.31 -11.79
CA GLU A 357 -18.51 32.30 -11.45
C GLU A 357 -19.76 31.62 -10.84
N SER A 358 -19.71 30.35 -10.48
CA SER A 358 -20.83 29.71 -9.80
C SER A 358 -20.59 29.66 -8.28
N THR A 359 -21.41 30.40 -7.55
CA THR A 359 -21.64 30.40 -6.10
C THR A 359 -21.48 29.01 -5.48
N PRO A 360 -20.88 28.88 -4.29
CA PRO A 360 -20.68 27.59 -3.62
C PRO A 360 -22.04 26.92 -3.35
N LYS A 361 -22.34 25.86 -4.09
CA LYS A 361 -23.48 24.99 -3.76
C LYS A 361 -23.15 24.25 -2.47
N ALA A 362 -24.01 24.46 -1.45
CA ALA A 362 -23.93 23.75 -0.19
C ALA A 362 -23.90 22.23 -0.44
N VAL A 363 -22.84 21.59 0.01
CA VAL A 363 -22.74 20.11 0.02
C VAL A 363 -23.78 19.60 1.04
N PRO A 364 -24.67 18.67 0.69
CA PRO A 364 -25.60 18.12 1.66
C PRO A 364 -24.83 17.48 2.81
N PRO A 365 -25.30 17.66 4.06
CA PRO A 365 -24.61 17.10 5.23
C PRO A 365 -24.54 15.58 5.13
N ILE A 366 -23.39 15.02 5.45
CA ILE A 366 -23.16 13.59 5.56
C ILE A 366 -24.10 13.09 6.66
N PRO A 367 -24.91 12.04 6.44
CA PRO A 367 -25.71 11.45 7.50
C PRO A 367 -24.75 11.02 8.64
N PRO A 368 -25.10 11.32 9.90
CA PRO A 368 -24.27 10.96 11.04
C PRO A 368 -24.04 9.46 11.04
N ALA A 369 -22.82 9.05 11.28
CA ALA A 369 -22.47 7.65 11.54
C ALA A 369 -23.42 7.15 12.64
N ILE A 370 -24.08 6.03 12.38
CA ILE A 370 -25.03 5.42 13.33
C ILE A 370 -24.29 5.20 14.65
N ALA A 371 -24.57 6.06 15.62
CA ALA A 371 -24.08 5.89 16.98
C ALA A 371 -24.65 4.56 17.51
N ARG A 372 -23.78 3.56 17.64
CA ARG A 372 -24.14 2.35 18.38
C ARG A 372 -24.20 2.70 19.85
N ASP A 373 -25.40 2.66 20.41
CA ASP A 373 -25.64 2.70 21.84
C ASP A 373 -24.71 1.72 22.57
N SER A 374 -23.77 2.27 23.31
CA SER A 374 -22.99 1.54 24.30
C SER A 374 -23.86 1.32 25.53
N LYS A 375 -24.76 0.37 25.50
CA LYS A 375 -25.31 -0.19 26.74
C LYS A 375 -24.30 -1.19 27.31
N ALA A 376 -23.43 -0.69 28.15
CA ALA A 376 -22.71 -1.49 29.11
C ALA A 376 -23.77 -2.19 30.02
N GLY A 377 -23.89 -3.49 29.84
CA GLY A 377 -24.63 -4.34 30.78
C GLY A 377 -23.73 -4.67 31.95
N ASP A 378 -23.95 -4.02 33.08
CA ASP A 378 -23.55 -4.52 34.40
C ASP A 378 -24.04 -5.96 34.58
N GLN A 379 -23.15 -6.88 34.87
CA GLN A 379 -23.47 -8.10 35.56
C GLN A 379 -22.60 -8.22 36.81
N PRO A 380 -23.23 -8.44 38.00
CA PRO A 380 -22.53 -8.67 39.23
C PRO A 380 -22.25 -10.17 39.42
N ARG A 381 -21.08 -10.43 40.05
CA ARG A 381 -20.53 -11.65 40.64
C ARG A 381 -19.96 -12.71 39.70
#